data_60d51fa0c0749cfec5cfcea45539ad46
#
_entry.id   60d51fa0c0749cfec5cfcea45539ad46
#
_cell.length_a   1.000
_cell.length_b   1.000
_cell.length_c   1.000
_cell.angle_alpha   90.00
_cell.angle_beta   90.00
_cell.angle_gamma   90.00
#
_symmetry.space_group_name_H-M   'P 1'
#
loop_
_entity.id
_entity.type
_entity.pdbx_description
1 polymer ?
#
loop_
_entity_poly.entity_id
_entity_poly.type
_entity_poly.pdbx_seq_one_letter_code
_entity_poly.pdbx_strand_id
1 'polypeptide(L)'
;GAFQRLDHDWIKKWMPNDRSVTFENLTNSMGVLVVAGPKSRDLLRKISNANFSNEAFPWLSAQKIDVGFAPSIAMRMNFVGELGWELHHPIEYQNHIFDKLMEAGEEYGVKPFGIRAMDSLRIEKTYKLVGTEMSIEYAAFESGLDRFVHLNKGNFIGRDALVKWQQEGFNNKMVTLEV
;
A
#
# COMPACT_ATOMS: atom_id res chain seq x y z
N GLY A 1 -10.24 6.15 -3.91
CA GLY A 1 -9.14 7.10 -3.96
C GLY A 1 -9.25 8.01 -5.18
N ALA A 2 -8.37 9.01 -5.32
CA ALA A 2 -8.42 10.01 -6.39
C ALA A 2 -8.37 9.40 -7.80
N PHE A 3 -7.69 8.29 -7.96
CA PHE A 3 -7.52 7.59 -9.25
C PHE A 3 -8.48 6.41 -9.45
N GLN A 4 -9.41 6.18 -8.53
CA GLN A 4 -10.30 5.00 -8.56
C GLN A 4 -11.00 4.80 -9.90
N ARG A 5 -11.53 5.87 -10.52
CA ARG A 5 -12.22 5.76 -11.81
C ARG A 5 -11.27 5.40 -12.94
N LEU A 6 -10.08 6.03 -12.96
CA LEU A 6 -9.05 5.75 -13.96
C LEU A 6 -8.61 4.29 -13.90
N ASP A 7 -8.33 3.79 -12.69
CA ASP A 7 -7.91 2.41 -12.46
C ASP A 7 -9.01 1.43 -12.85
N HIS A 8 -10.27 1.71 -12.47
CA HIS A 8 -11.43 0.91 -12.81
C HIS A 8 -11.64 0.81 -14.32
N ASP A 9 -11.61 1.95 -15.03
CA ASP A 9 -11.84 1.99 -16.48
C ASP A 9 -10.69 1.27 -17.22
N TRP A 10 -9.45 1.41 -16.73
CA TRP A 10 -8.29 0.70 -17.28
C TRP A 10 -8.38 -0.81 -17.09
N ILE A 11 -8.71 -1.28 -15.88
CA ILE A 11 -8.90 -2.71 -15.60
C ILE A 11 -10.00 -3.28 -16.49
N LYS A 12 -11.18 -2.62 -16.55
CA LYS A 12 -12.29 -3.07 -17.38
C LYS A 12 -11.96 -3.14 -18.86
N LYS A 13 -11.17 -2.20 -19.38
CA LYS A 13 -10.75 -2.19 -20.78
C LYS A 13 -9.99 -3.46 -21.17
N TRP A 14 -9.23 -4.04 -20.24
CA TRP A 14 -8.36 -5.18 -20.50
C TRP A 14 -8.86 -6.49 -19.92
N MET A 15 -10.02 -6.48 -19.26
CA MET A 15 -10.64 -7.71 -18.78
C MET A 15 -11.05 -8.62 -19.94
N PRO A 16 -10.81 -9.95 -19.82
CA PRO A 16 -11.33 -10.90 -20.79
C PRO A 16 -12.87 -10.94 -20.76
N ASN A 17 -13.49 -11.14 -21.93
CA ASN A 17 -14.95 -11.18 -22.06
C ASN A 17 -15.56 -12.56 -21.77
N ASP A 18 -14.74 -13.55 -21.42
CA ASP A 18 -15.12 -14.96 -21.20
C ASP A 18 -15.61 -15.25 -19.78
N ARG A 19 -15.70 -14.24 -18.93
CA ARG A 19 -16.08 -14.33 -17.51
C ARG A 19 -15.08 -15.11 -16.62
N SER A 20 -13.87 -15.36 -17.10
CA SER A 20 -12.80 -15.99 -16.30
C SER A 20 -12.28 -15.10 -15.18
N VAL A 21 -12.53 -13.78 -15.29
CA VAL A 21 -12.13 -12.78 -14.30
C VAL A 21 -13.37 -12.00 -13.85
N THR A 22 -13.50 -11.84 -12.53
CA THR A 22 -14.50 -10.94 -11.93
C THR A 22 -13.81 -9.74 -11.32
N PHE A 23 -14.43 -8.56 -11.40
CA PHE A 23 -13.93 -7.33 -10.81
C PHE A 23 -15.05 -6.64 -10.03
N GLU A 24 -14.83 -6.49 -8.73
CA GLU A 24 -15.79 -5.88 -7.81
C GLU A 24 -15.19 -4.65 -7.13
N ASN A 25 -15.98 -3.60 -7.01
CA ASN A 25 -15.59 -2.38 -6.32
C ASN A 25 -16.10 -2.42 -4.87
N LEU A 26 -15.19 -2.60 -3.92
CA LEU A 26 -15.48 -2.69 -2.48
C LEU A 26 -15.26 -1.36 -1.73
N THR A 27 -15.04 -0.25 -2.42
CA THR A 27 -14.65 1.04 -1.80
C THR A 27 -15.59 1.50 -0.69
N ASN A 28 -16.89 1.26 -0.83
CA ASN A 28 -17.89 1.70 0.14
C ASN A 28 -18.20 0.66 1.23
N SER A 29 -17.69 -0.56 1.09
CA SER A 29 -17.93 -1.66 2.04
C SER A 29 -16.71 -1.99 2.90
N MET A 30 -15.54 -1.46 2.55
CA MET A 30 -14.29 -1.72 3.26
C MET A 30 -13.68 -0.43 3.80
N GLY A 31 -13.25 -0.49 5.06
CA GLY A 31 -12.40 0.51 5.70
C GLY A 31 -10.94 0.05 5.76
N VAL A 32 -10.02 1.00 5.88
CA VAL A 32 -8.60 0.71 6.10
C VAL A 32 -8.07 1.65 7.18
N LEU A 33 -7.49 1.09 8.23
CA LEU A 33 -6.72 1.83 9.23
C LEU A 33 -5.26 1.40 9.18
N VAL A 34 -4.36 2.38 9.17
CA VAL A 34 -2.91 2.13 9.19
C VAL A 34 -2.37 2.36 10.59
N VAL A 35 -1.69 1.36 11.13
CA VAL A 35 -0.96 1.45 12.39
C VAL A 35 0.53 1.39 12.08
N ALA A 36 1.27 2.47 12.31
CA ALA A 36 2.67 2.58 11.98
C ALA A 36 3.48 3.16 13.14
N GLY A 37 4.73 2.73 13.24
CA GLY A 37 5.68 3.16 14.25
C GLY A 37 6.33 1.98 14.98
N PRO A 38 7.41 2.22 15.73
CA PRO A 38 8.20 1.16 16.36
C PRO A 38 7.42 0.34 17.39
N LYS A 39 6.34 0.90 17.97
CA LYS A 39 5.47 0.24 18.96
C LYS A 39 4.18 -0.34 18.36
N SER A 40 3.99 -0.27 17.05
CA SER A 40 2.79 -0.78 16.38
C SER A 40 2.52 -2.27 16.66
N ARG A 41 3.58 -3.09 16.73
CA ARG A 41 3.48 -4.52 17.08
C ARG A 41 2.98 -4.75 18.49
N ASP A 42 3.52 -4.03 19.45
CA ASP A 42 3.16 -4.18 20.86
C ASP A 42 1.70 -3.75 21.08
N LEU A 43 1.27 -2.68 20.40
CA LEU A 43 -0.12 -2.22 20.39
C LEU A 43 -1.05 -3.30 19.81
N LEU A 44 -0.75 -3.83 18.63
CA LEU A 44 -1.61 -4.83 17.96
C LEU A 44 -1.75 -6.12 18.76
N ARG A 45 -0.71 -6.56 19.47
CA ARG A 45 -0.76 -7.72 20.38
C ARG A 45 -1.75 -7.58 21.53
N LYS A 46 -2.15 -6.36 21.89
CA LYS A 46 -3.14 -6.13 22.95
C LYS A 46 -4.58 -6.30 22.48
N ILE A 47 -4.81 -6.13 21.18
CA ILE A 47 -6.17 -6.10 20.62
C ILE A 47 -6.43 -7.25 19.65
N SER A 48 -5.45 -8.13 19.43
CA SER A 48 -5.58 -9.29 18.57
C SER A 48 -4.75 -10.46 19.11
N ASN A 49 -5.28 -11.67 19.00
CA ASN A 49 -4.59 -12.91 19.37
C ASN A 49 -3.63 -13.42 18.29
N ALA A 50 -3.50 -12.71 17.16
CA ALA A 50 -2.61 -13.10 16.09
C ALA A 50 -1.12 -12.99 16.51
N ASN A 51 -0.29 -13.83 15.93
CA ASN A 51 1.15 -13.76 16.15
C ASN A 51 1.80 -12.73 15.22
N PHE A 52 2.20 -11.60 15.76
CA PHE A 52 2.86 -10.51 15.04
C PHE A 52 4.39 -10.62 15.00
N SER A 53 5.00 -11.78 15.30
CA SER A 53 6.45 -11.95 15.17
C SER A 53 6.90 -11.84 13.70
N ASN A 54 8.19 -11.65 13.46
CA ASN A 54 8.71 -11.56 12.10
C ASN A 54 8.54 -12.87 11.33
N GLU A 55 8.65 -13.99 12.04
CA GLU A 55 8.56 -15.35 11.50
C GLU A 55 7.13 -15.69 11.12
N ALA A 56 6.17 -15.39 12.01
CA ALA A 56 4.76 -15.69 11.81
C ALA A 56 4.08 -14.69 10.86
N PHE A 57 4.54 -13.44 10.85
CA PHE A 57 3.98 -12.39 10.02
C PHE A 57 5.10 -11.68 9.23
N PRO A 58 5.64 -12.30 8.16
CA PRO A 58 6.72 -11.74 7.35
C PRO A 58 6.34 -10.41 6.69
N TRP A 59 7.33 -9.59 6.38
CA TRP A 59 7.11 -8.36 5.63
C TRP A 59 6.48 -8.65 4.26
N LEU A 60 5.56 -7.79 3.83
CA LEU A 60 4.72 -7.94 2.62
C LEU A 60 3.78 -9.16 2.64
N SER A 61 3.50 -9.71 3.80
CA SER A 61 2.47 -10.74 3.93
C SER A 61 1.13 -10.17 4.39
N ALA A 62 0.06 -10.91 4.11
CA ALA A 62 -1.30 -10.60 4.54
C ALA A 62 -1.89 -11.78 5.29
N GLN A 63 -2.62 -11.52 6.37
CA GLN A 63 -3.28 -12.55 7.19
C GLN A 63 -4.67 -12.10 7.59
N LYS A 64 -5.60 -13.06 7.68
CA LYS A 64 -6.89 -12.85 8.33
C LYS A 64 -6.69 -12.91 9.83
N ILE A 65 -7.13 -11.89 10.53
CA ILE A 65 -7.06 -11.76 11.98
C ILE A 65 -8.36 -11.17 12.52
N ASP A 66 -8.56 -11.28 13.82
CA ASP A 66 -9.59 -10.49 14.50
C ASP A 66 -8.92 -9.36 15.29
N VAL A 67 -9.46 -8.14 15.17
CA VAL A 67 -9.10 -6.97 15.98
C VAL A 67 -10.25 -6.72 16.96
N GLY A 68 -10.06 -7.11 18.22
CA GLY A 68 -11.18 -7.29 19.12
C GLY A 68 -12.11 -8.37 18.59
N PHE A 69 -13.35 -8.00 18.21
CA PHE A 69 -14.31 -8.89 17.55
C PHE A 69 -14.47 -8.61 16.03
N ALA A 70 -13.69 -7.69 15.48
CA ALA A 70 -13.80 -7.27 14.10
C ALA A 70 -12.92 -8.12 13.16
N PRO A 71 -13.53 -8.91 12.24
CA PRO A 71 -12.76 -9.65 11.25
C PRO A 71 -12.00 -8.67 10.33
N SER A 72 -10.72 -8.91 10.18
CA SER A 72 -9.83 -8.01 9.44
C SER A 72 -8.83 -8.78 8.59
N ILE A 73 -8.38 -8.18 7.51
CA ILE A 73 -7.18 -8.61 6.79
C ILE A 73 -6.07 -7.63 7.17
N ALA A 74 -5.09 -8.10 7.93
CA ALA A 74 -3.92 -7.31 8.25
C ALA A 74 -2.84 -7.56 7.19
N MET A 75 -2.29 -6.48 6.64
CA MET A 75 -1.17 -6.51 5.69
C MET A 75 0.04 -5.86 6.36
N ARG A 76 1.15 -6.60 6.48
CA ARG A 76 2.39 -6.05 7.07
C ARG A 76 3.11 -5.18 6.06
N MET A 77 2.58 -3.99 5.87
CA MET A 77 3.14 -2.94 5.03
C MET A 77 2.60 -1.59 5.46
N ASN A 78 3.24 -0.53 5.06
CA ASN A 78 2.74 0.84 5.16
C ASN A 78 3.54 1.76 4.23
N PHE A 79 3.08 2.99 4.09
CA PHE A 79 3.65 3.97 3.18
C PHE A 79 4.57 5.00 3.88
N VAL A 80 4.86 4.83 5.17
CA VAL A 80 5.70 5.78 5.95
C VAL A 80 7.08 5.22 6.29
N GLY A 81 7.39 3.98 5.88
CA GLY A 81 8.70 3.37 6.05
C GLY A 81 9.03 2.93 7.47
N GLU A 82 8.04 2.85 8.36
CA GLU A 82 8.14 2.34 9.71
C GLU A 82 7.66 0.90 9.82
N LEU A 83 7.82 0.28 11.00
CA LEU A 83 7.10 -0.96 11.30
C LEU A 83 5.60 -0.66 11.33
N GLY A 84 4.79 -1.46 10.64
CA GLY A 84 3.36 -1.20 10.62
C GLY A 84 2.53 -2.20 9.83
N TRP A 85 1.23 -2.05 9.98
CA TRP A 85 0.21 -2.85 9.32
C TRP A 85 -0.93 -1.99 8.81
N GLU A 86 -1.46 -2.36 7.66
CA GLU A 86 -2.77 -1.91 7.18
C GLU A 86 -3.82 -2.92 7.64
N LEU A 87 -4.88 -2.44 8.27
CA LEU A 87 -6.00 -3.23 8.76
C LEU A 87 -7.20 -2.98 7.85
N HIS A 88 -7.43 -3.89 6.90
CA HIS A 88 -8.58 -3.86 6.00
C HIS A 88 -9.74 -4.59 6.66
N HIS A 89 -10.90 -3.95 6.77
CA HIS A 89 -12.05 -4.49 7.50
C HIS A 89 -13.36 -4.03 6.88
N PRO A 90 -14.47 -4.74 7.11
CA PRO A 90 -15.79 -4.23 6.75
C PRO A 90 -16.05 -2.89 7.41
N ILE A 91 -16.65 -1.96 6.66
CA ILE A 91 -16.76 -0.55 7.07
C ILE A 91 -17.53 -0.35 8.40
N GLU A 92 -18.46 -1.24 8.72
CA GLU A 92 -19.24 -1.21 9.97
C GLU A 92 -18.38 -1.36 11.23
N TYR A 93 -17.17 -1.91 11.12
CA TYR A 93 -16.23 -2.05 12.26
C TYR A 93 -15.24 -0.89 12.38
N GLN A 94 -15.31 0.11 11.50
CA GLN A 94 -14.34 1.22 11.45
C GLN A 94 -14.18 1.91 12.82
N ASN A 95 -15.26 2.30 13.44
CA ASN A 95 -15.23 2.99 14.75
C ASN A 95 -14.72 2.06 15.86
N HIS A 96 -15.21 0.82 15.88
CA HIS A 96 -14.76 -0.16 16.88
C HIS A 96 -13.24 -0.38 16.83
N ILE A 97 -12.68 -0.59 15.64
CA ILE A 97 -11.23 -0.82 15.48
C ILE A 97 -10.46 0.46 15.86
N PHE A 98 -10.93 1.63 15.42
CA PHE A 98 -10.29 2.90 15.76
C PHE A 98 -10.24 3.12 17.29
N ASP A 99 -11.36 2.91 17.99
CA ASP A 99 -11.44 3.08 19.43
C ASP A 99 -10.51 2.09 20.15
N LYS A 100 -10.48 0.82 19.72
CA LYS A 100 -9.56 -0.19 20.26
C LYS A 100 -8.09 0.17 20.04
N LEU A 101 -7.74 0.72 18.89
CA LEU A 101 -6.38 1.20 18.61
C LEU A 101 -6.00 2.37 19.51
N MET A 102 -6.90 3.33 19.70
CA MET A 102 -6.66 4.50 20.55
C MET A 102 -6.53 4.10 22.03
N GLU A 103 -7.42 3.24 22.53
CA GLU A 103 -7.40 2.71 23.90
C GLU A 103 -6.08 1.96 24.18
N ALA A 104 -5.77 0.95 23.36
CA ALA A 104 -4.58 0.13 23.54
C ALA A 104 -3.25 0.86 23.28
N GLY A 105 -3.32 1.92 22.49
CA GLY A 105 -2.16 2.74 22.11
C GLY A 105 -1.81 3.87 23.06
N GLU A 106 -2.69 4.18 24.04
CA GLU A 106 -2.51 5.32 24.96
C GLU A 106 -1.15 5.28 25.65
N GLU A 107 -0.77 4.13 26.22
CA GLU A 107 0.53 3.95 26.91
C GLU A 107 1.75 4.08 25.97
N TYR A 108 1.55 3.89 24.67
CA TYR A 108 2.59 4.06 23.64
C TYR A 108 2.60 5.45 23.01
N GLY A 109 1.70 6.34 23.46
CA GLY A 109 1.56 7.68 22.92
C GLY A 109 1.03 7.71 21.49
N VAL A 110 0.12 6.79 21.12
CA VAL A 110 -0.52 6.75 19.80
C VAL A 110 -1.21 8.08 19.51
N LYS A 111 -1.05 8.54 18.26
CA LYS A 111 -1.73 9.76 17.78
C LYS A 111 -2.17 9.56 16.33
N PRO A 112 -3.37 10.05 15.96
CA PRO A 112 -3.72 10.16 14.56
C PRO A 112 -2.76 11.10 13.82
N PHE A 113 -2.43 10.76 12.58
CA PHE A 113 -1.65 11.63 11.71
C PHE A 113 -2.32 11.76 10.33
N GLY A 114 -2.18 12.92 9.72
CA GLY A 114 -2.85 13.22 8.46
C GLY A 114 -1.98 12.95 7.24
N ILE A 115 -2.59 13.09 6.07
CA ILE A 115 -1.97 12.83 4.76
C ILE A 115 -0.70 13.67 4.51
N ARG A 116 -0.61 14.88 5.03
CA ARG A 116 0.59 15.72 4.88
C ARG A 116 1.78 15.18 5.67
N ALA A 117 1.54 14.67 6.88
CA ALA A 117 2.59 14.00 7.67
C ALA A 117 3.02 12.70 6.99
N MET A 118 2.07 11.92 6.46
CA MET A 118 2.36 10.74 5.66
C MET A 118 3.24 11.08 4.45
N ASP A 119 2.97 12.17 3.75
CA ASP A 119 3.74 12.61 2.58
C ASP A 119 5.18 12.96 2.94
N SER A 120 5.42 13.67 4.04
CA SER A 120 6.76 13.93 4.54
C SER A 120 7.51 12.64 4.90
N LEU A 121 6.87 11.74 5.64
CA LEU A 121 7.48 10.48 6.07
C LEU A 121 7.82 9.56 4.90
N ARG A 122 6.95 9.46 3.88
CA ARG A 122 7.21 8.62 2.70
C ARG A 122 8.37 9.15 1.86
N ILE A 123 8.56 10.48 1.77
CA ILE A 123 9.66 11.12 1.05
C ILE A 123 11.00 10.80 1.72
N GLU A 124 11.08 10.83 3.04
CA GLU A 124 12.29 10.43 3.79
C GLU A 124 12.74 9.00 3.45
N LYS A 125 11.82 8.13 3.04
CA LYS A 125 12.09 6.75 2.60
C LYS A 125 12.14 6.59 1.08
N THR A 126 12.10 7.69 0.35
CA THR A 126 12.06 7.69 -1.13
C THR A 126 10.88 6.95 -1.75
N TYR A 127 9.80 6.74 -0.98
CA TYR A 127 8.58 6.11 -1.49
C TYR A 127 7.84 7.05 -2.43
N LYS A 128 7.47 6.52 -3.57
CA LYS A 128 6.88 7.28 -4.67
C LYS A 128 5.35 7.27 -4.60
N LEU A 129 4.75 8.41 -4.87
CA LEU A 129 3.29 8.58 -4.84
C LEU A 129 2.74 8.62 -6.28
N VAL A 130 1.63 7.93 -6.49
CA VAL A 130 0.89 7.97 -7.76
C VAL A 130 0.33 9.38 -7.97
N GLY A 131 0.56 9.94 -9.16
CA GLY A 131 0.15 11.30 -9.52
C GLY A 131 1.20 12.38 -9.24
N THR A 132 2.31 12.01 -8.58
CA THR A 132 3.49 12.86 -8.38
C THR A 132 4.70 12.23 -9.07
N GLU A 133 5.49 11.44 -8.35
CA GLU A 133 6.67 10.77 -8.91
C GLU A 133 6.31 9.63 -9.89
N MET A 134 5.14 9.00 -9.71
CA MET A 134 4.58 8.03 -10.64
C MET A 134 3.44 8.66 -11.41
N SER A 135 3.76 9.32 -12.52
CA SER A 135 2.80 9.98 -13.43
C SER A 135 2.92 9.40 -14.83
N ILE A 136 2.02 9.82 -15.73
CA ILE A 136 2.07 9.45 -17.15
C ILE A 136 3.19 10.18 -17.93
N GLU A 137 3.85 11.16 -17.30
CA GLU A 137 4.91 11.96 -17.91
C GLU A 137 6.27 11.26 -17.87
N TYR A 138 6.44 10.28 -16.98
CA TYR A 138 7.71 9.59 -16.76
C TYR A 138 7.56 8.09 -16.96
N ALA A 139 8.55 7.49 -17.62
CA ALA A 139 8.66 6.04 -17.70
C ALA A 139 8.98 5.43 -16.33
N ALA A 140 8.63 4.16 -16.15
CA ALA A 140 8.91 3.44 -14.90
C ALA A 140 10.40 3.49 -14.51
N PHE A 141 11.30 3.41 -15.50
CA PHE A 141 12.76 3.48 -15.26
C PHE A 141 13.22 4.89 -14.88
N GLU A 142 12.63 5.95 -15.46
CA GLU A 142 12.91 7.34 -15.08
C GLU A 142 12.47 7.61 -13.63
N SER A 143 11.37 7.00 -13.20
CA SER A 143 10.87 7.06 -11.82
C SER A 143 11.61 6.14 -10.84
N GLY A 144 12.65 5.41 -11.28
CA GLY A 144 13.43 4.50 -10.44
C GLY A 144 12.62 3.31 -9.93
N LEU A 145 11.73 2.76 -10.77
CA LEU A 145 10.92 1.58 -10.50
C LEU A 145 11.49 0.31 -11.14
N ASP A 146 12.77 0.33 -11.53
CA ASP A 146 13.46 -0.75 -12.26
C ASP A 146 13.26 -2.12 -11.60
N ARG A 147 13.38 -2.18 -10.27
CA ARG A 147 13.25 -3.42 -9.50
C ARG A 147 11.87 -4.08 -9.59
N PHE A 148 10.85 -3.34 -10.02
CA PHE A 148 9.49 -3.84 -10.19
C PHE A 148 9.15 -4.20 -11.64
N VAL A 149 10.04 -3.89 -12.59
CA VAL A 149 9.83 -4.13 -14.02
C VAL A 149 10.67 -5.29 -14.50
N HIS A 150 10.03 -6.42 -14.74
CA HIS A 150 10.69 -7.65 -15.22
C HIS A 150 10.41 -7.84 -16.71
N LEU A 151 11.29 -7.33 -17.57
CA LEU A 151 11.13 -7.38 -19.03
C LEU A 151 11.15 -8.81 -19.61
N ASN A 152 11.71 -9.76 -18.86
CA ASN A 152 11.83 -11.18 -19.24
C ASN A 152 10.67 -12.08 -18.78
N LYS A 153 9.65 -11.54 -18.14
CA LYS A 153 8.49 -12.34 -17.66
C LYS A 153 7.51 -12.76 -18.75
N GLY A 154 7.79 -12.47 -20.03
CA GLY A 154 6.88 -12.67 -21.15
C GLY A 154 6.25 -11.36 -21.64
N ASN A 155 5.22 -11.45 -22.46
CA ASN A 155 4.54 -10.27 -22.99
C ASN A 155 3.62 -9.62 -21.96
N PHE A 156 3.64 -8.30 -21.92
CA PHE A 156 2.73 -7.48 -21.14
C PHE A 156 2.54 -6.10 -21.80
N ILE A 157 1.49 -5.40 -21.45
CA ILE A 157 1.16 -4.08 -22.02
C ILE A 157 2.29 -3.10 -21.70
N GLY A 158 2.87 -2.49 -22.75
CA GLY A 158 3.98 -1.53 -22.62
C GLY A 158 5.38 -2.13 -22.62
N ARG A 159 5.53 -3.47 -22.67
CA ARG A 159 6.84 -4.13 -22.67
C ARG A 159 7.77 -3.61 -23.78
N ASP A 160 7.28 -3.59 -25.02
CA ASP A 160 8.11 -3.22 -26.17
C ASP A 160 8.55 -1.75 -26.12
N ALA A 161 7.70 -0.88 -25.62
CA ALA A 161 8.05 0.52 -25.35
C ALA A 161 9.16 0.63 -24.30
N LEU A 162 9.07 -0.13 -23.20
CA LEU A 162 10.10 -0.14 -22.16
C LEU A 162 11.43 -0.72 -22.65
N VAL A 163 11.41 -1.78 -23.47
CA VAL A 163 12.61 -2.34 -24.09
C VAL A 163 13.27 -1.32 -25.01
N LYS A 164 12.48 -0.64 -25.84
CA LYS A 164 12.97 0.42 -26.74
C LYS A 164 13.63 1.53 -25.93
N TRP A 165 12.96 2.06 -24.92
CA TRP A 165 13.49 3.14 -24.09
C TRP A 165 14.75 2.73 -23.32
N GLN A 166 14.83 1.47 -22.87
CA GLN A 166 16.04 0.97 -22.22
C GLN A 166 17.25 0.97 -23.18
N GLN A 167 17.03 0.70 -24.47
CA GLN A 167 18.08 0.72 -25.51
C GLN A 167 18.46 2.13 -25.95
N GLU A 168 17.49 3.03 -26.07
CA GLU A 168 17.69 4.42 -26.52
C GLU A 168 18.18 5.34 -25.39
N GLY A 169 18.00 4.93 -24.13
CA GLY A 169 18.28 5.73 -22.94
C GLY A 169 17.09 6.59 -22.50
N PHE A 170 17.22 7.21 -21.34
CA PHE A 170 16.22 8.08 -20.74
C PHE A 170 16.77 9.50 -20.58
N ASN A 171 15.91 10.50 -20.78
CA ASN A 171 16.29 11.91 -20.64
C ASN A 171 16.33 12.35 -19.18
N ASN A 172 15.56 11.69 -18.31
CA ASN A 172 15.38 12.06 -16.92
C ASN A 172 15.71 10.88 -16.00
N LYS A 173 16.13 11.22 -14.80
CA LYS A 173 16.30 10.26 -13.71
C LYS A 173 15.86 10.89 -12.42
N MET A 174 14.93 10.23 -11.74
CA MET A 174 14.51 10.66 -10.42
C MET A 174 15.60 10.39 -9.39
N VAL A 175 15.91 11.40 -8.58
CA VAL A 175 16.85 11.32 -7.47
C VAL A 175 16.20 11.89 -6.21
N THR A 176 16.59 11.38 -5.06
CA THR A 176 16.24 11.95 -3.76
C THR A 176 17.41 12.80 -3.28
N LEU A 177 17.12 14.02 -2.86
CA LEU A 177 18.09 14.92 -2.27
C LEU A 177 17.86 14.98 -0.76
N GLU A 178 18.93 14.87 0.00
CA GLU A 178 18.94 15.16 1.44
C GLU A 178 19.39 16.61 1.62
N VAL A 179 18.63 17.39 2.42
CA VAL A 179 18.86 18.83 2.64
C VAL A 179 19.18 19.08 4.12
#